data_226ac619e192b6e8e8da8b5a81cd74bf
#
_entry.id   226ac619e192b6e8e8da8b5a81cd74bf
#
_cell.length_a   1.000
_cell.length_b   1.000
_cell.length_c   1.000
_cell.angle_alpha   90.00
_cell.angle_beta   90.00
_cell.angle_gamma   90.00
#
_symmetry.space_group_name_H-M   'P 1'
#
loop_
_entity.id
_entity.type
_entity.pdbx_description
1 polymer ?
#
loop_
_entity_poly.entity_id
_entity_poly.type
_entity_poly.pdbx_seq_one_letter_code
_entity_poly.pdbx_strand_id
1 'polypeptide(L)'
;KQIMFLNDMKSTVLCCTPSYALTIAEGVAKAGIKPEDLALKAGVFGAEPWTQAMRDKIEPGLGIKAHDIYGLSEVMGPGVSTSCSENNGMHIQEDYFYPEIINPDTLEPVPDGEKGELVITTIGKEGMPLIRYRTRDICYLMREKCACGRTTVRMSRVFGRTDDMLIIRGVNVFPSQVETVIAKFSKELTMNYKLYVGREHNTDTFELGVEMAEGLAIDDIKFAEALRGRVEHALRDMLGIGCKVMRELCREAKEKL
;
A
#
# COMPACT_ATOMS: atom_id res chain seq x y z
N LYS A 1 -23.11 -6.12 2.11
CA LYS A 1 -23.53 -4.71 1.96
C LYS A 1 -23.00 -4.08 0.67
N GLN A 2 -21.66 -4.05 0.42
CA GLN A 2 -21.07 -3.36 -0.74
C GLN A 2 -21.58 -3.93 -2.07
N ILE A 3 -21.66 -5.24 -2.23
CA ILE A 3 -22.20 -5.87 -3.44
C ILE A 3 -23.65 -5.47 -3.66
N MET A 4 -24.44 -5.40 -2.60
CA MET A 4 -25.81 -4.90 -2.65
C MET A 4 -25.84 -3.45 -3.15
N PHE A 5 -24.97 -2.56 -2.59
CA PHE A 5 -24.88 -1.18 -3.08
C PHE A 5 -24.45 -1.10 -4.55
N LEU A 6 -23.43 -1.88 -4.96
CA LEU A 6 -23.02 -1.91 -6.37
C LEU A 6 -24.17 -2.27 -7.30
N ASN A 7 -24.97 -3.26 -6.92
CA ASN A 7 -26.12 -3.69 -7.71
C ASN A 7 -27.29 -2.72 -7.66
N ASP A 8 -27.71 -2.30 -6.48
CA ASP A 8 -28.93 -1.50 -6.28
C ASP A 8 -28.76 -0.04 -6.72
N MET A 9 -27.58 0.55 -6.46
CA MET A 9 -27.24 1.92 -6.85
C MET A 9 -26.74 2.02 -8.29
N LYS A 10 -26.59 0.90 -8.99
CA LYS A 10 -26.05 0.86 -10.36
C LYS A 10 -24.74 1.62 -10.50
N SER A 11 -23.83 1.41 -9.55
CA SER A 11 -22.50 2.05 -9.55
C SER A 11 -21.76 1.75 -10.84
N THR A 12 -21.13 2.78 -11.45
CA THR A 12 -20.44 2.65 -12.74
C THR A 12 -18.91 2.56 -12.60
N VAL A 13 -18.37 3.02 -11.47
CA VAL A 13 -16.93 3.00 -11.18
C VAL A 13 -16.69 2.44 -9.78
N LEU A 14 -15.72 1.56 -9.66
CA LEU A 14 -15.23 1.03 -8.37
C LEU A 14 -13.84 1.61 -8.08
N CYS A 15 -13.71 2.31 -6.93
CA CYS A 15 -12.42 2.82 -6.45
C CYS A 15 -12.06 2.12 -5.13
N CYS A 16 -10.95 1.41 -5.10
CA CYS A 16 -10.45 0.74 -3.88
C CYS A 16 -8.99 0.27 -4.07
N THR A 17 -8.44 -0.43 -3.08
CA THR A 17 -7.18 -1.15 -3.27
C THR A 17 -7.38 -2.37 -4.17
N PRO A 18 -6.37 -2.79 -4.95
CA PRO A 18 -6.49 -3.95 -5.85
C PRO A 18 -6.81 -5.26 -5.11
N SER A 19 -6.24 -5.47 -3.92
CA SER A 19 -6.55 -6.63 -3.09
C SER A 19 -8.04 -6.69 -2.70
N TYR A 20 -8.60 -5.50 -2.39
CA TYR A 20 -10.01 -5.41 -2.05
C TYR A 20 -10.94 -5.61 -3.26
N ALA A 21 -10.50 -5.20 -4.45
CA ALA A 21 -11.23 -5.49 -5.70
C ALA A 21 -11.36 -7.01 -5.94
N LEU A 22 -10.34 -7.80 -5.62
CA LEU A 22 -10.43 -9.28 -5.67
C LEU A 22 -11.49 -9.80 -4.69
N THR A 23 -11.52 -9.27 -3.47
CA THR A 23 -12.55 -9.62 -2.47
C THR A 23 -13.97 -9.28 -2.95
N ILE A 24 -14.13 -8.15 -3.62
CA ILE A 24 -15.42 -7.76 -4.23
C ILE A 24 -15.79 -8.73 -5.36
N ALA A 25 -14.84 -9.06 -6.25
CA ALA A 25 -15.09 -10.02 -7.34
C ALA A 25 -15.52 -11.39 -6.82
N GLU A 26 -14.83 -11.91 -5.80
CA GLU A 26 -15.24 -13.15 -5.13
C GLU A 26 -16.64 -13.04 -4.51
N GLY A 27 -16.95 -11.91 -3.91
CA GLY A 27 -18.24 -11.66 -3.31
C GLY A 27 -19.37 -11.57 -4.35
N VAL A 28 -19.12 -10.98 -5.51
CA VAL A 28 -20.06 -10.95 -6.66
C VAL A 28 -20.36 -12.37 -7.13
N ALA A 29 -19.32 -13.18 -7.32
CA ALA A 29 -19.45 -14.58 -7.71
C ALA A 29 -20.23 -15.39 -6.67
N LYS A 30 -19.93 -15.23 -5.38
CA LYS A 30 -20.65 -15.92 -4.26
C LYS A 30 -22.11 -15.50 -4.18
N ALA A 31 -22.44 -14.28 -4.56
CA ALA A 31 -23.83 -13.80 -4.61
C ALA A 31 -24.60 -14.30 -5.85
N GLY A 32 -23.96 -15.03 -6.77
CA GLY A 32 -24.56 -15.51 -8.01
C GLY A 32 -24.86 -14.39 -9.02
N ILE A 33 -24.24 -13.21 -8.86
CA ILE A 33 -24.39 -12.07 -9.77
C ILE A 33 -23.37 -12.26 -10.90
N LYS A 34 -23.82 -12.13 -12.13
CA LYS A 34 -22.92 -12.15 -13.28
C LYS A 34 -22.28 -10.77 -13.46
N PRO A 35 -21.00 -10.69 -13.83
CA PRO A 35 -20.33 -9.40 -14.08
C PRO A 35 -21.06 -8.49 -15.07
N GLU A 36 -21.66 -9.08 -16.12
CA GLU A 36 -22.44 -8.34 -17.12
C GLU A 36 -23.76 -7.74 -16.61
N ASP A 37 -24.28 -8.22 -15.48
CA ASP A 37 -25.50 -7.67 -14.84
C ASP A 37 -25.18 -6.45 -13.96
N LEU A 38 -23.90 -6.22 -13.65
CA LEU A 38 -23.45 -5.02 -12.95
C LEU A 38 -23.42 -3.82 -13.91
N ALA A 39 -23.69 -2.63 -13.39
CA ALA A 39 -23.53 -1.39 -14.15
C ALA A 39 -22.08 -0.88 -14.19
N LEU A 40 -21.15 -1.60 -13.58
CA LEU A 40 -19.73 -1.24 -13.53
C LEU A 40 -19.13 -1.15 -14.93
N LYS A 41 -18.33 -0.13 -15.19
CA LYS A 41 -17.61 0.10 -16.45
C LYS A 41 -16.10 0.15 -16.26
N ALA A 42 -15.65 0.66 -15.11
CA ALA A 42 -14.23 0.83 -14.81
C ALA A 42 -13.94 0.60 -13.32
N GLY A 43 -12.71 0.17 -13.04
CA GLY A 43 -12.12 0.17 -11.72
C GLY A 43 -10.90 1.08 -11.69
N VAL A 44 -10.72 1.82 -10.59
CA VAL A 44 -9.56 2.66 -10.34
C VAL A 44 -8.89 2.16 -9.06
N PHE A 45 -7.70 1.58 -9.22
CA PHE A 45 -7.04 0.83 -8.15
C PHE A 45 -5.66 1.40 -7.84
N GLY A 46 -5.34 1.54 -6.57
CA GLY A 46 -4.06 2.08 -6.12
C GLY A 46 -3.85 1.89 -4.62
N ALA A 47 -2.96 2.68 -4.06
CA ALA A 47 -2.51 2.66 -2.67
C ALA A 47 -1.75 1.39 -2.23
N GLU A 48 -1.60 0.40 -3.10
CA GLU A 48 -0.73 -0.76 -2.90
C GLU A 48 -0.19 -1.27 -4.24
N PRO A 49 0.98 -1.95 -4.26
CA PRO A 49 1.47 -2.61 -5.46
C PRO A 49 0.55 -3.75 -5.89
N TRP A 50 0.35 -3.90 -7.19
CA TRP A 50 -0.43 -5.01 -7.73
C TRP A 50 0.14 -5.54 -9.05
N THR A 51 -0.25 -6.76 -9.41
CA THR A 51 0.35 -7.52 -10.50
C THR A 51 -0.61 -7.70 -11.67
N GLN A 52 -0.06 -8.07 -12.82
CA GLN A 52 -0.87 -8.45 -13.98
C GLN A 52 -1.80 -9.64 -13.63
N ALA A 53 -1.34 -10.61 -12.85
CA ALA A 53 -2.16 -11.74 -12.42
C ALA A 53 -3.38 -11.33 -11.56
N MET A 54 -3.28 -10.23 -10.80
CA MET A 54 -4.43 -9.66 -10.10
C MET A 54 -5.40 -8.98 -11.09
N ARG A 55 -4.88 -8.24 -12.06
CA ARG A 55 -5.68 -7.63 -13.13
C ARG A 55 -6.47 -8.67 -13.90
N ASP A 56 -5.83 -9.77 -14.30
CA ASP A 56 -6.42 -10.87 -15.05
C ASP A 56 -7.56 -11.57 -14.29
N LYS A 57 -7.65 -11.40 -12.98
CA LYS A 57 -8.76 -11.87 -12.14
C LYS A 57 -9.82 -10.80 -11.93
N ILE A 58 -9.41 -9.56 -11.68
CA ILE A 58 -10.33 -8.44 -11.36
C ILE A 58 -11.18 -8.09 -12.58
N GLU A 59 -10.57 -7.90 -13.74
CA GLU A 59 -11.28 -7.45 -14.94
C GLU A 59 -12.43 -8.39 -15.33
N PRO A 60 -12.20 -9.69 -15.53
CA PRO A 60 -13.29 -10.60 -15.86
C PRO A 60 -14.24 -10.84 -14.68
N GLY A 61 -13.75 -10.84 -13.44
CA GLY A 61 -14.56 -11.07 -12.25
C GLY A 61 -15.56 -9.95 -11.96
N LEU A 62 -15.32 -8.74 -12.47
CA LEU A 62 -16.19 -7.57 -12.29
C LEU A 62 -16.73 -7.01 -13.62
N GLY A 63 -16.30 -7.54 -14.77
CA GLY A 63 -16.72 -7.06 -16.10
C GLY A 63 -16.24 -5.65 -16.42
N ILE A 64 -15.05 -5.26 -15.95
CA ILE A 64 -14.54 -3.88 -16.02
C ILE A 64 -13.18 -3.79 -16.72
N LYS A 65 -12.81 -2.55 -17.07
CA LYS A 65 -11.42 -2.16 -17.30
C LYS A 65 -10.80 -1.68 -15.98
N ALA A 66 -9.62 -2.17 -15.65
CA ALA A 66 -8.89 -1.78 -14.44
C ALA A 66 -7.82 -0.73 -14.77
N HIS A 67 -7.83 0.36 -14.03
CA HIS A 67 -6.89 1.48 -14.18
C HIS A 67 -6.06 1.63 -12.92
N ASP A 68 -4.76 1.86 -13.10
CA ASP A 68 -3.86 2.23 -12.02
C ASP A 68 -4.04 3.70 -11.66
N ILE A 69 -3.98 4.00 -10.36
CA ILE A 69 -3.86 5.34 -9.85
C ILE A 69 -2.72 5.37 -8.82
N TYR A 70 -1.82 6.34 -8.96
CA TYR A 70 -0.75 6.59 -8.01
C TYR A 70 -0.93 7.97 -7.38
N GLY A 71 -0.59 8.07 -6.12
CA GLY A 71 -0.58 9.32 -5.37
C GLY A 71 -0.17 9.09 -3.93
N LEU A 72 0.09 10.18 -3.24
CA LEU A 72 0.46 10.20 -1.83
C LEU A 72 -0.13 11.47 -1.18
N SER A 73 -0.56 11.33 0.06
CA SER A 73 -1.25 12.41 0.80
C SER A 73 -0.38 13.64 0.99
N GLU A 74 0.93 13.47 1.10
CA GLU A 74 1.92 14.52 1.28
C GLU A 74 1.93 15.49 0.09
N VAL A 75 1.75 14.97 -1.11
CA VAL A 75 1.76 15.77 -2.33
C VAL A 75 0.39 16.40 -2.60
N MET A 76 -0.66 15.59 -2.77
CA MET A 76 -2.04 16.09 -2.96
C MET A 76 -3.11 14.98 -2.83
N GLY A 77 -2.76 13.78 -2.34
CA GLY A 77 -3.69 12.65 -2.29
C GLY A 77 -3.72 11.85 -3.59
N PRO A 78 -4.79 11.09 -3.87
CA PRO A 78 -4.85 10.22 -5.03
C PRO A 78 -4.91 11.02 -6.34
N GLY A 79 -4.29 10.48 -7.40
CA GLY A 79 -4.39 11.08 -8.73
C GLY A 79 -3.20 11.93 -9.14
N VAL A 80 -2.03 11.76 -8.54
CA VAL A 80 -0.78 12.32 -9.08
C VAL A 80 -0.52 11.79 -10.47
N SER A 81 -0.77 10.48 -10.67
CA SER A 81 -0.78 9.87 -12.00
C SER A 81 -1.85 8.80 -12.13
N THR A 82 -2.30 8.55 -13.38
CA THR A 82 -3.32 7.55 -13.69
C THR A 82 -3.02 6.86 -15.01
N SER A 83 -3.30 5.55 -15.10
CA SER A 83 -3.18 4.84 -16.36
C SER A 83 -4.29 5.23 -17.36
N CYS A 84 -4.03 5.01 -18.63
CA CYS A 84 -5.01 5.12 -19.72
C CYS A 84 -5.44 3.72 -20.21
N SER A 85 -6.23 3.67 -21.29
CA SER A 85 -6.67 2.41 -21.93
C SER A 85 -5.52 1.53 -22.40
N GLU A 86 -4.36 2.13 -22.71
CA GLU A 86 -3.18 1.41 -23.20
C GLU A 86 -2.44 0.66 -22.10
N ASN A 87 -2.68 0.99 -20.83
CA ASN A 87 -2.01 0.40 -19.65
C ASN A 87 -0.46 0.37 -19.75
N ASN A 88 0.11 1.31 -20.49
CA ASN A 88 1.55 1.47 -20.65
C ASN A 88 2.05 2.64 -19.79
N GLY A 89 2.12 2.43 -18.49
CA GLY A 89 2.44 3.44 -17.49
C GLY A 89 1.25 4.32 -17.10
N MET A 90 1.53 5.25 -16.21
CA MET A 90 0.55 6.17 -15.63
C MET A 90 0.91 7.61 -16.03
N HIS A 91 -0.01 8.31 -16.66
CA HIS A 91 0.12 9.71 -17.03
C HIS A 91 0.15 10.59 -15.79
N ILE A 92 1.22 11.37 -15.63
CA ILE A 92 1.35 12.35 -14.56
C ILE A 92 0.52 13.58 -14.91
N GLN A 93 -0.14 14.16 -13.92
CA GLN A 93 -0.91 15.41 -14.06
C GLN A 93 0.06 16.59 -14.02
N GLU A 94 0.72 16.89 -15.16
CA GLU A 94 1.78 17.90 -15.28
C GLU A 94 1.30 19.34 -15.04
N ASP A 95 -0.01 19.57 -15.02
CA ASP A 95 -0.61 20.85 -14.60
C ASP A 95 -0.36 21.15 -13.11
N TYR A 96 -0.15 20.11 -12.31
CA TYR A 96 0.00 20.18 -10.86
C TYR A 96 1.32 19.68 -10.34
N PHE A 97 2.02 18.80 -11.11
CA PHE A 97 3.20 18.10 -10.63
C PHE A 97 4.32 18.08 -11.66
N TYR A 98 5.49 18.49 -11.24
CA TYR A 98 6.71 18.33 -12.02
C TYR A 98 7.49 17.12 -11.50
N PRO A 99 7.62 16.03 -12.32
CA PRO A 99 8.31 14.82 -11.92
C PRO A 99 9.79 14.84 -12.33
N GLU A 100 10.64 14.32 -11.45
CA GLU A 100 12.04 14.02 -11.70
C GLU A 100 12.34 12.60 -11.24
N ILE A 101 13.35 11.96 -11.83
CA ILE A 101 13.91 10.70 -11.30
C ILE A 101 15.36 10.99 -10.91
N ILE A 102 15.74 10.58 -9.71
CA ILE A 102 17.11 10.74 -9.20
C ILE A 102 17.70 9.39 -8.77
N ASN A 103 19.00 9.29 -8.82
CA ASN A 103 19.70 8.23 -8.12
C ASN A 103 19.55 8.46 -6.60
N PRO A 104 19.04 7.48 -5.80
CA PRO A 104 18.78 7.68 -4.38
C PRO A 104 20.03 7.94 -3.53
N ASP A 105 21.21 7.51 -3.99
CA ASP A 105 22.48 7.62 -3.26
C ASP A 105 23.22 8.91 -3.62
N THR A 106 23.36 9.21 -4.93
CA THR A 106 24.08 10.40 -5.39
C THR A 106 23.23 11.66 -5.46
N LEU A 107 21.88 11.51 -5.48
CA LEU A 107 20.88 12.58 -5.64
C LEU A 107 20.91 13.27 -7.01
N GLU A 108 21.71 12.76 -7.95
CA GLU A 108 21.78 13.29 -9.31
C GLU A 108 20.62 12.75 -10.16
N PRO A 109 20.11 13.56 -11.11
CA PRO A 109 19.10 13.12 -12.06
C PRO A 109 19.61 11.92 -12.90
N VAL A 110 18.70 10.99 -13.21
CA VAL A 110 18.99 9.88 -14.13
C VAL A 110 18.23 10.08 -15.44
N PRO A 111 18.72 9.51 -16.55
CA PRO A 111 18.05 9.57 -17.85
C PRO A 111 16.65 8.97 -17.84
N ASP A 112 15.78 9.43 -18.76
CA ASP A 112 14.48 8.82 -18.98
C ASP A 112 14.61 7.32 -19.33
N GLY A 113 13.71 6.51 -18.79
CA GLY A 113 13.73 5.05 -18.93
C GLY A 113 14.63 4.33 -17.92
N GLU A 114 15.51 5.02 -17.22
CA GLU A 114 16.30 4.45 -16.13
C GLU A 114 15.56 4.53 -14.79
N LYS A 115 15.73 3.49 -13.97
CA LYS A 115 15.11 3.41 -12.65
C LYS A 115 15.83 4.31 -11.64
N GLY A 116 15.05 5.02 -10.86
CA GLY A 116 15.51 5.81 -9.74
C GLY A 116 14.36 6.20 -8.82
N GLU A 117 14.65 7.01 -7.83
CA GLU A 117 13.65 7.53 -6.90
C GLU A 117 12.85 8.67 -7.54
N LEU A 118 11.53 8.56 -7.47
CA LEU A 118 10.63 9.60 -7.93
C LEU A 118 10.69 10.81 -6.98
N VAL A 119 10.87 11.96 -7.58
CA VAL A 119 10.83 13.27 -6.90
C VAL A 119 9.72 14.09 -7.53
N ILE A 120 8.91 14.73 -6.70
CA ILE A 120 7.77 15.55 -7.15
C ILE A 120 7.91 16.98 -6.63
N THR A 121 7.77 17.94 -7.53
CA THR A 121 7.52 19.34 -7.18
C THR A 121 6.06 19.67 -7.47
N THR A 122 5.36 20.25 -6.47
CA THR A 122 3.98 20.72 -6.66
C THR A 122 3.99 22.09 -7.30
N ILE A 123 3.20 22.31 -8.36
CA ILE A 123 3.15 23.59 -9.09
C ILE A 123 1.98 24.36 -8.53
N GLY A 124 0.90 24.28 -8.43
CA GLY A 124 -0.20 25.15 -8.00
C GLY A 124 -0.62 25.02 -6.52
N LYS A 125 0.15 24.30 -5.68
CA LYS A 125 -0.23 24.06 -4.29
C LYS A 125 0.17 25.22 -3.39
N GLU A 126 -0.79 26.03 -2.96
CA GLU A 126 -0.56 27.18 -2.09
C GLU A 126 -0.34 26.75 -0.63
N GLY A 127 -1.17 25.85 -0.12
CA GLY A 127 -1.00 25.30 1.23
C GLY A 127 0.07 24.22 1.26
N MET A 128 1.17 24.45 1.98
CA MET A 128 2.29 23.52 2.13
C MET A 128 2.87 23.06 0.76
N PRO A 129 3.41 23.98 -0.04
CA PRO A 129 4.03 23.63 -1.32
C PRO A 129 5.25 22.75 -1.07
N LEU A 130 5.42 21.73 -1.93
CA LEU A 130 6.54 20.81 -1.88
C LEU A 130 7.45 21.06 -3.08
N ILE A 131 8.73 21.33 -2.83
CA ILE A 131 9.76 21.50 -3.86
C ILE A 131 10.71 20.32 -3.75
N ARG A 132 10.83 19.57 -4.85
CA ARG A 132 11.67 18.37 -4.96
C ARG A 132 11.46 17.39 -3.80
N TYR A 133 10.19 17.07 -3.54
CA TYR A 133 9.83 16.09 -2.51
C TYR A 133 10.23 14.68 -2.94
N ARG A 134 11.09 14.04 -2.16
CA ARG A 134 11.53 12.67 -2.37
C ARG A 134 10.45 11.70 -1.91
N THR A 135 9.81 11.00 -2.85
CA THR A 135 8.71 10.07 -2.53
C THR A 135 9.19 8.76 -1.92
N ARG A 136 10.46 8.41 -2.11
CA ARG A 136 11.07 7.13 -1.81
C ARG A 136 10.64 5.98 -2.72
N ASP A 137 9.73 6.21 -3.64
CA ASP A 137 9.25 5.21 -4.58
C ASP A 137 10.19 5.10 -5.78
N ILE A 138 10.54 3.87 -6.16
CA ILE A 138 11.39 3.58 -7.32
C ILE A 138 10.53 3.36 -8.55
N CYS A 139 10.75 4.19 -9.57
CA CYS A 139 10.11 4.07 -10.88
C CYS A 139 11.04 4.62 -11.97
N TYR A 140 10.54 4.75 -13.20
CA TYR A 140 11.17 5.50 -14.29
C TYR A 140 10.14 6.32 -15.05
N LEU A 141 10.59 7.35 -15.77
CA LEU A 141 9.74 8.18 -16.61
C LEU A 141 9.83 7.79 -18.09
N MET A 142 8.73 8.01 -18.81
CA MET A 142 8.58 7.83 -20.25
C MET A 142 8.00 9.10 -20.84
N ARG A 143 8.75 9.78 -21.71
CA ARG A 143 8.34 11.06 -22.32
C ARG A 143 7.84 10.92 -23.75
N GLU A 144 7.98 9.75 -24.37
CA GLU A 144 7.45 9.51 -25.69
C GLU A 144 5.91 9.55 -25.69
N LYS A 145 5.32 9.99 -26.80
CA LYS A 145 3.87 10.10 -26.97
C LYS A 145 3.20 8.74 -26.75
N CYS A 146 2.16 8.73 -25.93
CA CYS A 146 1.35 7.54 -25.72
C CYS A 146 0.41 7.26 -26.89
N ALA A 147 0.14 5.99 -27.18
CA ALA A 147 -0.84 5.58 -28.21
C ALA A 147 -2.26 6.11 -27.91
N CYS A 148 -2.60 6.39 -26.64
CA CYS A 148 -3.87 7.02 -26.28
C CYS A 148 -4.01 8.49 -26.76
N GLY A 149 -2.94 9.07 -27.33
CA GLY A 149 -2.91 10.43 -27.85
C GLY A 149 -2.41 11.49 -26.87
N ARG A 150 -2.35 11.21 -25.55
CA ARG A 150 -1.82 12.13 -24.56
C ARG A 150 -0.32 12.33 -24.73
N THR A 151 0.15 13.53 -24.39
CA THR A 151 1.55 13.95 -24.47
C THR A 151 2.20 14.11 -23.09
N THR A 152 1.42 13.99 -22.03
CA THR A 152 1.94 14.09 -20.66
C THR A 152 2.91 12.95 -20.34
N VAL A 153 3.91 13.25 -19.53
CA VAL A 153 4.89 12.29 -19.04
C VAL A 153 4.18 11.14 -18.34
N ARG A 154 4.66 9.94 -18.59
CA ARG A 154 4.19 8.74 -17.89
C ARG A 154 5.26 8.24 -16.94
N MET A 155 4.83 7.79 -15.77
CA MET A 155 5.67 6.98 -14.89
C MET A 155 5.36 5.49 -15.07
N SER A 156 6.35 4.65 -14.86
CA SER A 156 6.14 3.21 -14.73
C SER A 156 5.35 2.89 -13.45
N ARG A 157 4.97 1.63 -13.28
CA ARG A 157 4.59 1.14 -11.93
C ARG A 157 5.72 1.36 -10.94
N VAL A 158 5.39 1.45 -9.67
CA VAL A 158 6.37 1.45 -8.58
C VAL A 158 6.95 0.05 -8.44
N PHE A 159 8.28 -0.06 -8.42
CA PHE A 159 9.01 -1.33 -8.30
C PHE A 159 9.36 -1.66 -6.85
N GLY A 160 9.37 -0.68 -5.98
CA GLY A 160 9.72 -0.77 -4.56
C GLY A 160 9.99 0.60 -3.99
N ARG A 161 10.57 0.64 -2.79
CA ARG A 161 10.92 1.87 -2.08
C ARG A 161 12.38 1.85 -1.66
N THR A 162 12.93 3.04 -1.42
CA THR A 162 14.29 3.24 -0.89
C THR A 162 14.35 3.25 0.63
N ASP A 163 13.19 3.24 1.30
CA ASP A 163 13.08 3.19 2.76
C ASP A 163 12.42 1.85 3.20
N ASP A 164 12.36 1.63 4.50
CA ASP A 164 11.81 0.45 5.14
C ASP A 164 10.29 0.52 5.37
N MET A 165 9.61 1.50 4.79
CA MET A 165 8.17 1.64 4.91
C MET A 165 7.44 0.43 4.31
N LEU A 166 6.53 -0.13 5.08
CA LEU A 166 5.63 -1.21 4.67
C LEU A 166 4.28 -0.62 4.25
N ILE A 167 3.69 -1.16 3.19
CA ILE A 167 2.31 -0.84 2.82
C ILE A 167 1.45 -2.06 3.16
N ILE A 168 0.54 -1.90 4.12
CA ILE A 168 -0.29 -3.00 4.65
C ILE A 168 -1.75 -2.58 4.58
N ARG A 169 -2.54 -3.27 3.78
CA ARG A 169 -3.97 -2.94 3.54
C ARG A 169 -4.17 -1.49 3.10
N GLY A 170 -3.23 -0.94 2.30
CA GLY A 170 -3.27 0.44 1.82
C GLY A 170 -2.85 1.49 2.86
N VAL A 171 -2.34 1.07 4.01
CA VAL A 171 -1.83 1.97 5.06
C VAL A 171 -0.31 1.90 5.12
N ASN A 172 0.33 3.06 5.18
CA ASN A 172 1.77 3.18 5.35
C ASN A 172 2.14 2.89 6.80
N VAL A 173 2.98 1.90 7.02
CA VAL A 173 3.48 1.48 8.32
C VAL A 173 5.00 1.60 8.35
N PHE A 174 5.52 2.38 9.28
CA PHE A 174 6.96 2.50 9.50
C PHE A 174 7.37 1.66 10.70
N PRO A 175 8.47 0.88 10.62
CA PRO A 175 9.04 0.16 11.76
C PRO A 175 9.21 1.03 13.00
N SER A 176 9.62 2.28 12.83
CA SER A 176 9.77 3.25 13.92
C SER A 176 8.46 3.55 14.70
N GLN A 177 7.30 3.43 14.05
CA GLN A 177 6.01 3.55 14.74
C GLN A 177 5.76 2.34 15.65
N VAL A 178 6.12 1.14 15.18
CA VAL A 178 6.05 -0.09 15.97
C VAL A 178 7.01 -0.02 17.15
N GLU A 179 8.23 0.43 16.93
CA GLU A 179 9.24 0.66 17.99
C GLU A 179 8.74 1.64 19.06
N THR A 180 8.08 2.73 18.64
CA THR A 180 7.46 3.69 19.56
C THR A 180 6.40 3.04 20.44
N VAL A 181 5.65 2.08 19.91
CA VAL A 181 4.67 1.32 20.72
C VAL A 181 5.39 0.35 21.64
N ILE A 182 6.34 -0.44 21.18
CA ILE A 182 7.11 -1.40 21.99
C ILE A 182 7.78 -0.68 23.17
N ALA A 183 8.36 0.49 22.95
CA ALA A 183 9.02 1.28 23.98
C ALA A 183 8.09 1.67 25.15
N LYS A 184 6.77 1.81 24.93
CA LYS A 184 5.79 2.05 26.02
C LYS A 184 5.66 0.86 26.96
N PHE A 185 6.06 -0.32 26.53
CA PHE A 185 6.03 -1.58 27.27
C PHE A 185 7.42 -2.06 27.68
N SER A 186 8.38 -1.14 27.83
CA SER A 186 9.80 -1.44 28.13
C SER A 186 10.06 -2.22 29.42
N LYS A 187 9.08 -2.31 30.31
CA LYS A 187 9.14 -3.16 31.51
C LYS A 187 8.80 -4.62 31.21
N GLU A 188 8.02 -4.85 30.17
CA GLU A 188 7.50 -6.17 29.77
C GLU A 188 8.13 -6.71 28.49
N LEU A 189 8.62 -5.83 27.60
CA LEU A 189 9.14 -6.18 26.27
C LEU A 189 10.54 -5.62 26.07
N THR A 190 11.37 -6.34 25.30
CA THR A 190 12.63 -5.83 24.78
C THR A 190 12.42 -5.10 23.46
N MET A 191 13.48 -4.47 22.92
CA MET A 191 13.43 -3.88 21.57
C MET A 191 13.74 -4.89 20.47
N ASN A 192 13.91 -6.18 20.81
CA ASN A 192 14.06 -7.25 19.82
C ASN A 192 12.69 -7.66 19.29
N TYR A 193 12.42 -7.30 18.04
CA TYR A 193 11.15 -7.61 17.40
C TYR A 193 11.33 -8.02 15.94
N LYS A 194 10.30 -8.64 15.38
CA LYS A 194 10.24 -9.01 13.97
C LYS A 194 8.82 -8.78 13.45
N LEU A 195 8.72 -8.15 12.29
CA LEU A 195 7.46 -7.94 11.59
C LEU A 195 7.29 -9.03 10.52
N TYR A 196 6.12 -9.65 10.51
CA TYR A 196 5.73 -10.63 9.51
C TYR A 196 4.59 -10.04 8.69
N VAL A 197 4.84 -9.89 7.40
CA VAL A 197 3.84 -9.43 6.44
C VAL A 197 3.61 -10.54 5.44
N GLY A 198 2.37 -10.94 5.27
CA GLY A 198 1.96 -11.97 4.33
C GLY A 198 0.64 -11.61 3.68
N ARG A 199 0.08 -12.55 2.92
CA ARG A 199 -1.24 -12.38 2.29
C ARG A 199 -2.05 -13.66 2.41
N GLU A 200 -3.22 -13.56 3.01
CA GLU A 200 -4.18 -14.65 3.14
C GLU A 200 -5.54 -14.21 2.63
N HIS A 201 -6.20 -15.03 1.82
CA HIS A 201 -7.53 -14.75 1.26
C HIS A 201 -7.65 -13.32 0.68
N ASN A 202 -6.65 -12.90 -0.13
CA ASN A 202 -6.56 -11.57 -0.75
C ASN A 202 -6.47 -10.39 0.23
N THR A 203 -6.17 -10.65 1.49
CA THR A 203 -5.97 -9.61 2.51
C THR A 203 -4.57 -9.73 3.09
N ASP A 204 -3.89 -8.60 3.27
CA ASP A 204 -2.58 -8.60 3.91
C ASP A 204 -2.71 -9.00 5.38
N THR A 205 -1.87 -9.96 5.80
CA THR A 205 -1.66 -10.29 7.22
C THR A 205 -0.51 -9.46 7.76
N PHE A 206 -0.67 -9.00 8.99
CA PHE A 206 0.33 -8.22 9.69
C PHE A 206 0.46 -8.74 11.13
N GLU A 207 1.63 -9.26 11.43
CA GLU A 207 1.90 -9.89 12.72
C GLU A 207 3.23 -9.35 13.29
N LEU A 208 3.27 -9.18 14.61
CA LEU A 208 4.44 -8.76 15.39
C LEU A 208 4.91 -9.91 16.27
N GLY A 209 6.13 -10.37 16.08
CA GLY A 209 6.88 -11.14 17.06
C GLY A 209 7.75 -10.18 17.88
N VAL A 210 7.66 -10.23 19.20
CA VAL A 210 8.46 -9.38 20.10
C VAL A 210 8.93 -10.17 21.30
N GLU A 211 10.16 -9.94 21.73
CA GLU A 211 10.76 -10.65 22.87
C GLU A 211 10.31 -10.03 24.20
N MET A 212 9.96 -10.89 25.16
CA MET A 212 9.66 -10.45 26.54
C MET A 212 10.94 -10.11 27.32
N ALA A 213 10.84 -9.14 28.23
CA ALA A 213 11.91 -8.80 29.14
C ALA A 213 12.23 -9.98 30.09
N GLU A 214 13.51 -10.12 30.44
CA GLU A 214 13.96 -11.17 31.37
C GLU A 214 13.31 -11.04 32.74
N GLY A 215 13.02 -12.17 33.38
CA GLY A 215 12.44 -12.24 34.73
C GLY A 215 10.93 -12.19 34.83
N LEU A 216 10.22 -12.09 33.72
CA LEU A 216 8.77 -12.23 33.68
C LEU A 216 8.37 -13.71 33.62
N ALA A 217 7.30 -14.07 34.35
CA ALA A 217 6.78 -15.43 34.37
C ALA A 217 6.15 -15.78 33.04
N ILE A 218 6.93 -16.37 32.13
CA ILE A 218 6.49 -16.80 30.78
C ILE A 218 5.37 -17.85 30.89
N ASP A 219 5.26 -18.54 32.03
CA ASP A 219 4.25 -19.57 32.28
C ASP A 219 2.87 -19.03 32.70
N ASP A 220 2.75 -17.72 32.97
CA ASP A 220 1.45 -17.09 33.21
C ASP A 220 0.73 -16.71 31.91
N ILE A 221 -0.06 -17.66 31.41
CA ILE A 221 -0.84 -17.50 30.18
C ILE A 221 -1.76 -16.27 30.25
N LYS A 222 -2.35 -15.99 31.40
CA LYS A 222 -3.27 -14.85 31.57
C LYS A 222 -2.53 -13.51 31.46
N PHE A 223 -1.34 -13.42 32.04
CA PHE A 223 -0.50 -12.24 31.93
C PHE A 223 -0.09 -12.02 30.47
N ALA A 224 0.39 -13.06 29.79
CA ALA A 224 0.80 -12.99 28.40
C ALA A 224 -0.36 -12.59 27.46
N GLU A 225 -1.56 -13.12 27.67
CA GLU A 225 -2.75 -12.74 26.89
C GLU A 225 -3.19 -11.29 27.17
N ALA A 226 -3.15 -10.85 28.41
CA ALA A 226 -3.47 -9.46 28.76
C ALA A 226 -2.45 -8.48 28.15
N LEU A 227 -1.14 -8.80 28.22
CA LEU A 227 -0.08 -8.01 27.61
C LEU A 227 -0.27 -7.93 26.08
N ARG A 228 -0.50 -9.08 25.43
CA ARG A 228 -0.79 -9.15 24.00
C ARG A 228 -1.92 -8.21 23.59
N GLY A 229 -3.07 -8.28 24.29
CA GLY A 229 -4.21 -7.42 23.99
C GLY A 229 -3.90 -5.92 24.15
N ARG A 230 -3.11 -5.56 25.15
CA ARG A 230 -2.65 -4.16 25.37
C ARG A 230 -1.75 -3.68 24.23
N VAL A 231 -0.81 -4.51 23.78
CA VAL A 231 0.09 -4.19 22.68
C VAL A 231 -0.67 -4.10 21.35
N GLU A 232 -1.56 -5.05 21.05
CA GLU A 232 -2.42 -5.02 19.86
C GLU A 232 -3.31 -3.77 19.81
N HIS A 233 -3.85 -3.36 20.96
CA HIS A 233 -4.64 -2.13 21.05
C HIS A 233 -3.79 -0.89 20.77
N ALA A 234 -2.63 -0.78 21.41
CA ALA A 234 -1.71 0.34 21.23
C ALA A 234 -1.17 0.43 19.78
N LEU A 235 -0.91 -0.71 19.14
CA LEU A 235 -0.54 -0.76 17.72
C LEU A 235 -1.68 -0.27 16.83
N ARG A 236 -2.91 -0.71 17.10
CA ARG A 236 -4.09 -0.27 16.34
C ARG A 236 -4.31 1.24 16.47
N ASP A 237 -4.16 1.79 17.66
CA ASP A 237 -4.30 3.24 17.91
C ASP A 237 -3.21 4.05 17.19
N MET A 238 -1.99 3.53 17.13
CA MET A 238 -0.86 4.19 16.46
C MET A 238 -0.91 4.08 14.94
N LEU A 239 -1.25 2.89 14.43
CA LEU A 239 -1.12 2.56 13.00
C LEU A 239 -2.43 2.72 12.23
N GLY A 240 -3.58 2.77 12.91
CA GLY A 240 -4.91 2.77 12.28
C GLY A 240 -5.34 1.41 11.71
N ILE A 241 -4.48 0.38 11.83
CA ILE A 241 -4.76 -1.00 11.38
C ILE A 241 -4.47 -2.02 12.48
N GLY A 242 -5.14 -3.16 12.41
CA GLY A 242 -4.87 -4.27 13.32
C GLY A 242 -3.56 -4.99 12.99
N CYS A 243 -2.72 -5.15 13.99
CA CYS A 243 -1.54 -6.01 13.98
C CYS A 243 -1.77 -7.13 15.00
N LYS A 244 -1.55 -8.37 14.62
CA LYS A 244 -1.64 -9.51 15.54
C LYS A 244 -0.30 -9.72 16.21
N VAL A 245 -0.28 -9.80 17.54
CA VAL A 245 0.93 -10.13 18.29
C VAL A 245 1.02 -11.65 18.45
N MET A 246 2.13 -12.24 18.01
CA MET A 246 2.33 -13.70 18.00
C MET A 246 2.47 -14.23 19.44
N ARG A 247 1.97 -15.46 19.65
CA ARG A 247 2.09 -16.16 20.95
C ARG A 247 3.52 -16.63 21.25
N GLU A 248 4.27 -16.95 20.22
CA GLU A 248 5.66 -17.36 20.32
C GLU A 248 6.57 -16.14 20.37
N LEU A 249 6.78 -15.69 21.56
CA LEU A 249 7.83 -14.74 21.90
C LEU A 249 9.16 -15.42 21.60
N CYS A 250 9.89 -14.89 20.63
CA CYS A 250 11.07 -15.51 20.04
C CYS A 250 12.06 -16.09 21.08
N ARG A 251 11.97 -17.38 21.33
CA ARG A 251 13.16 -18.17 21.77
C ARG A 251 14.14 -18.43 20.65
N GLU A 252 13.75 -18.25 19.37
CA GLU A 252 14.56 -18.61 18.19
C GLU A 252 15.52 -17.53 17.70
N ALA A 253 15.55 -16.33 18.27
CA ALA A 253 16.48 -15.29 17.85
C ALA A 253 17.96 -15.58 18.26
N LYS A 254 18.21 -16.57 19.13
CA LYS A 254 19.57 -16.95 19.57
C LYS A 254 20.26 -18.04 18.74
N GLU A 255 19.60 -18.63 17.75
CA GLU A 255 20.20 -19.76 16.98
C GLU A 255 20.57 -19.44 15.52
N LYS A 256 20.43 -18.17 15.08
CA LYS A 256 20.88 -17.78 13.73
C LYS A 256 21.58 -16.41 13.76
N LEU A 257 22.72 -16.38 14.36
CA LEU A 257 23.81 -15.43 14.11
C LEU A 257 25.08 -16.23 13.80
#